data_98711af0488c84a4d8f4480c4e0bf40d
#
_entry.id   98711af0488c84a4d8f4480c4e0bf40d
#
_cell.length_a   1.000
_cell.length_b   1.000
_cell.length_c   1.000
_cell.angle_alpha   90.00
_cell.angle_beta   90.00
_cell.angle_gamma   90.00
#
_symmetry.space_group_name_H-M   'P 1'
#
loop_
_entity.id
_entity.type
_entity.pdbx_description
1 polymer ?
#
loop_
_entity_poly.entity_id
_entity_poly.type
_entity_poly.pdbx_seq_one_letter_code
_entity_poly.pdbx_strand_id
1 'polypeptide(L)'
;MAARETGHLLTRSHYEYELELLESVALLTMASLRKRRPENVSGPFYVDSSCIDCGACWQWDPQHFEDHGHQARVRAQPQPGEETERALMAAQACPVAAIGAPPGLLRQAPPQGFPALITRHPAGDVYYCGWSSRRSYGASSYLVARPQGNVLIDSPRYNRPLSQAITARGGLAAMVLSHRDDVADHKRWAQVFDCPRWIHHADVDAAPDAEHCLEGHDPVRLQEDLQLIPTPGHTAGSMVAVLGAGGRDAQQVLFSGDHLWWDPRGQRLEASRRYCWWSWPEQVRSLAKLQHLNVGWLLPGHGDRHCLAPGEWQRHLKALLAAVEDAGP
;
A
#
# COMPACT_ATOMS: atom_id res chain seq x y z
N MET A 1 -11.71 34.55 -51.30
CA MET A 1 -12.09 34.34 -49.90
C MET A 1 -11.46 33.02 -49.49
N ALA A 2 -10.34 33.10 -48.78
CA ALA A 2 -9.58 31.92 -48.34
C ALA A 2 -9.80 31.72 -46.84
N ALA A 3 -10.37 30.58 -46.48
CA ALA A 3 -10.51 30.17 -45.08
C ALA A 3 -9.16 29.61 -44.58
N ARG A 4 -8.71 30.13 -43.48
CA ARG A 4 -7.50 29.68 -42.76
C ARG A 4 -7.83 28.47 -41.93
N GLU A 5 -7.23 27.33 -42.24
CA GLU A 5 -7.03 26.24 -41.31
C GLU A 5 -5.81 26.55 -40.42
N THR A 6 -6.03 26.81 -39.15
CA THR A 6 -4.98 26.81 -38.14
C THR A 6 -5.08 25.50 -37.33
N GLY A 7 -4.27 24.55 -37.74
CA GLY A 7 -4.18 23.25 -37.08
C GLY A 7 -3.57 23.34 -35.68
N HIS A 8 -4.14 22.64 -34.74
CA HIS A 8 -3.57 22.29 -33.44
C HIS A 8 -2.40 21.32 -33.60
N LEU A 9 -1.19 21.81 -33.47
CA LEU A 9 0.08 21.04 -33.55
C LEU A 9 1.03 21.40 -32.41
N LEU A 10 0.56 21.54 -31.16
CA LEU A 10 1.47 21.93 -30.06
C LEU A 10 1.30 21.14 -28.73
N THR A 11 0.58 20.05 -28.71
CA THR A 11 0.37 19.31 -27.45
C THR A 11 1.21 18.02 -27.32
N ARG A 12 1.88 17.58 -28.37
CA ARG A 12 2.66 16.33 -28.34
C ARG A 12 4.05 16.48 -27.71
N SER A 13 4.71 17.61 -27.85
CA SER A 13 6.11 17.78 -27.44
C SER A 13 6.31 17.90 -25.92
N HIS A 14 5.35 18.44 -25.18
CA HIS A 14 5.47 18.58 -23.71
C HIS A 14 5.27 17.24 -22.99
N TYR A 15 4.37 16.42 -23.47
CA TYR A 15 4.09 15.10 -22.90
C TYR A 15 5.19 14.07 -23.17
N GLU A 16 5.80 14.12 -24.35
CA GLU A 16 6.96 13.28 -24.71
C GLU A 16 8.21 13.69 -23.93
N TYR A 17 8.41 14.98 -23.69
CA TYR A 17 9.53 15.49 -22.89
C TYR A 17 9.42 15.12 -21.40
N GLU A 18 8.22 15.14 -20.82
CA GLU A 18 7.98 14.66 -19.46
C GLU A 18 8.16 13.13 -19.34
N LEU A 19 7.78 12.37 -20.36
CA LEU A 19 8.00 10.92 -20.39
C LEU A 19 9.48 10.55 -20.49
N GLU A 20 10.27 11.24 -21.33
CA GLU A 20 11.72 11.05 -21.43
C GLU A 20 12.44 11.50 -20.14
N LEU A 21 11.98 12.57 -19.47
CA LEU A 21 12.47 12.97 -18.16
C LEU A 21 12.14 11.94 -17.07
N LEU A 22 10.96 11.37 -17.09
CA LEU A 22 10.54 10.32 -16.14
C LEU A 22 11.27 9.00 -16.40
N GLU A 23 11.55 8.63 -17.65
CA GLU A 23 12.36 7.47 -17.98
C GLU A 23 13.85 7.70 -17.64
N SER A 24 14.38 8.90 -17.85
CA SER A 24 15.75 9.26 -17.47
C SER A 24 15.93 9.32 -15.95
N VAL A 25 14.93 9.78 -15.19
CA VAL A 25 14.91 9.75 -13.71
C VAL A 25 14.79 8.32 -13.18
N ALA A 26 14.03 7.45 -13.85
CA ALA A 26 13.94 6.03 -13.50
C ALA A 26 15.28 5.29 -13.70
N LEU A 27 16.06 5.66 -14.72
CA LEU A 27 17.41 5.14 -14.94
C LEU A 27 18.43 5.63 -13.90
N LEU A 28 18.20 6.81 -13.29
CA LEU A 28 19.08 7.37 -12.24
C LEU A 28 18.83 6.77 -10.85
N THR A 29 17.77 5.97 -10.66
CA THR A 29 17.38 5.39 -9.35
C THR A 29 17.57 3.88 -9.26
N MET A 30 18.24 3.22 -10.19
CA MET A 30 18.52 1.79 -10.10
C MET A 30 19.59 1.50 -9.03
N ALA A 31 19.40 0.39 -8.31
CA ALA A 31 20.37 -0.11 -7.34
C ALA A 31 21.78 -0.19 -7.94
N SER A 32 22.77 0.27 -7.17
CA SER A 32 24.16 0.34 -7.59
C SER A 32 25.02 -0.70 -6.90
N LEU A 33 25.75 -1.51 -7.65
CA LEU A 33 26.74 -2.46 -7.11
C LEU A 33 27.78 -1.77 -6.22
N ARG A 34 28.15 -0.50 -6.52
CA ARG A 34 29.08 0.27 -5.70
C ARG A 34 28.52 0.60 -4.31
N LYS A 35 27.20 0.59 -4.17
CA LYS A 35 26.47 0.85 -2.92
C LYS A 35 25.93 -0.44 -2.29
N ARG A 36 26.28 -1.61 -2.85
CA ARG A 36 25.85 -2.89 -2.30
C ARG A 36 26.21 -2.98 -0.81
N ARG A 37 25.24 -3.32 0.01
CA ARG A 37 25.46 -3.53 1.44
C ARG A 37 26.26 -4.80 1.69
N PRO A 38 27.25 -4.77 2.60
CA PRO A 38 28.08 -5.94 2.91
C PRO A 38 27.29 -7.07 3.59
N GLU A 39 26.15 -6.74 4.24
CA GLU A 39 25.30 -7.69 4.94
C GLU A 39 24.51 -8.61 4.00
N ASN A 40 24.40 -8.28 2.71
CA ASN A 40 23.79 -9.19 1.74
C ASN A 40 24.60 -10.49 1.62
N VAL A 41 23.90 -11.64 1.57
CA VAL A 41 24.58 -12.89 1.16
C VAL A 41 25.15 -12.76 -0.26
N SER A 42 26.25 -13.47 -0.55
CA SER A 42 26.89 -13.47 -1.85
C SER A 42 25.91 -13.92 -2.95
N GLY A 43 25.93 -13.26 -4.11
CA GLY A 43 25.11 -13.62 -5.26
C GLY A 43 24.59 -12.42 -6.07
N PRO A 44 23.77 -12.67 -7.10
CA PRO A 44 23.37 -11.63 -8.05
C PRO A 44 22.34 -10.64 -7.50
N PHE A 45 21.44 -11.06 -6.60
CA PHE A 45 20.51 -10.15 -5.93
C PHE A 45 21.19 -9.45 -4.76
N TYR A 46 20.90 -8.18 -4.57
CA TYR A 46 21.45 -7.39 -3.47
C TYR A 46 20.54 -6.19 -3.14
N VAL A 47 20.61 -5.73 -1.91
CA VAL A 47 20.08 -4.42 -1.48
C VAL A 47 21.24 -3.46 -1.38
N ASP A 48 21.06 -2.23 -1.85
CA ASP A 48 22.06 -1.18 -1.73
C ASP A 48 21.75 -0.20 -0.58
N SER A 49 22.70 0.66 -0.27
CA SER A 49 22.61 1.61 0.85
C SER A 49 21.59 2.75 0.63
N SER A 50 20.88 2.81 -0.49
CA SER A 50 19.74 3.71 -0.70
C SER A 50 18.43 3.19 -0.08
N CYS A 51 18.42 1.97 0.47
CA CYS A 51 17.28 1.40 1.18
C CYS A 51 16.82 2.33 2.31
N ILE A 52 15.50 2.55 2.38
CA ILE A 52 14.86 3.44 3.38
C ILE A 52 14.15 2.67 4.50
N ASP A 53 14.36 1.35 4.61
CA ASP A 53 13.79 0.52 5.68
C ASP A 53 12.25 0.44 5.69
N CYS A 54 11.62 0.50 4.54
CA CYS A 54 10.15 0.57 4.42
C CYS A 54 9.42 -0.78 4.56
N GLY A 55 10.11 -1.90 4.58
CA GLY A 55 9.49 -3.22 4.72
C GLY A 55 8.97 -3.87 3.44
N ALA A 56 8.69 -3.15 2.38
CA ALA A 56 7.99 -3.65 1.20
C ALA A 56 8.58 -4.95 0.61
N CYS A 57 9.90 -5.13 0.65
CA CYS A 57 10.55 -6.31 0.10
C CYS A 57 10.41 -7.55 0.99
N TRP A 58 10.68 -7.47 2.29
CA TRP A 58 10.58 -8.65 3.17
C TRP A 58 9.13 -8.99 3.54
N GLN A 59 8.22 -8.05 3.52
CA GLN A 59 6.79 -8.31 3.66
C GLN A 59 6.21 -9.05 2.44
N TRP A 60 6.80 -8.86 1.27
CA TRP A 60 6.43 -9.58 0.05
C TRP A 60 7.15 -10.91 -0.08
N ASP A 61 8.45 -10.93 0.16
CA ASP A 61 9.32 -12.09 -0.06
C ASP A 61 10.27 -12.31 1.13
N PRO A 62 9.73 -12.78 2.29
CA PRO A 62 10.52 -13.02 3.51
C PRO A 62 11.51 -14.18 3.37
N GLN A 63 11.42 -14.99 2.31
CA GLN A 63 12.38 -16.06 2.06
C GLN A 63 13.73 -15.50 1.60
N HIS A 64 13.72 -14.43 0.83
CA HIS A 64 14.93 -13.87 0.22
C HIS A 64 15.36 -12.54 0.81
N PHE A 65 14.44 -11.79 1.42
CA PHE A 65 14.73 -10.50 2.05
C PHE A 65 14.38 -10.51 3.54
N GLU A 66 15.14 -9.76 4.32
CA GLU A 66 14.84 -9.58 5.75
C GLU A 66 15.24 -8.17 6.22
N ASP A 67 14.60 -7.74 7.31
CA ASP A 67 15.03 -6.58 8.09
C ASP A 67 16.36 -6.86 8.79
N HIS A 68 17.32 -5.96 8.63
CA HIS A 68 18.62 -6.04 9.28
C HIS A 68 18.97 -4.73 9.99
N GLY A 69 18.09 -4.32 10.89
CA GLY A 69 18.31 -3.29 11.89
C GLY A 69 18.00 -1.86 11.48
N HIS A 70 18.10 -1.43 10.23
CA HIS A 70 17.73 -0.12 9.69
C HIS A 70 17.62 -0.12 8.18
N GLN A 71 17.87 -1.23 7.56
CA GLN A 71 17.77 -1.42 6.11
C GLN A 71 17.60 -2.92 5.81
N ALA A 72 16.93 -3.24 4.71
CA ALA A 72 16.82 -4.60 4.23
C ALA A 72 18.18 -5.20 3.82
N ARG A 73 18.27 -6.52 3.85
CA ARG A 73 19.31 -7.29 3.16
C ARG A 73 18.73 -8.49 2.42
N VAL A 74 19.46 -9.00 1.46
CA VAL A 74 19.21 -10.33 0.90
C VAL A 74 19.77 -11.36 1.87
N ARG A 75 18.88 -12.23 2.40
CA ARG A 75 19.25 -13.32 3.34
C ARG A 75 19.52 -14.65 2.64
N ALA A 76 18.92 -14.86 1.47
CA ALA A 76 19.12 -16.01 0.61
C ALA A 76 18.98 -15.59 -0.85
N GLN A 77 19.76 -16.20 -1.76
CA GLN A 77 19.60 -15.95 -3.19
C GLN A 77 18.46 -16.80 -3.75
N PRO A 78 17.56 -16.23 -4.58
CA PRO A 78 16.48 -16.98 -5.17
C PRO A 78 16.99 -18.00 -6.20
N GLN A 79 16.37 -19.18 -6.23
CA GLN A 79 16.57 -20.15 -7.28
C GLN A 79 15.86 -19.73 -8.57
N PRO A 80 16.30 -20.20 -9.75
CA PRO A 80 15.62 -19.95 -11.02
C PRO A 80 14.14 -20.42 -10.99
N GLY A 81 13.24 -19.65 -11.60
CA GLY A 81 11.80 -19.90 -11.62
C GLY A 81 11.03 -19.01 -10.65
N GLU A 82 10.06 -19.56 -9.94
CA GLU A 82 9.12 -18.83 -9.08
C GLU A 82 9.79 -17.97 -8.00
N GLU A 83 10.88 -18.46 -7.40
CA GLU A 83 11.62 -17.68 -6.40
C GLU A 83 12.25 -16.42 -7.03
N THR A 84 12.86 -16.57 -8.22
CA THR A 84 13.41 -15.42 -8.97
C THR A 84 12.29 -14.42 -9.34
N GLU A 85 11.14 -14.89 -9.80
CA GLU A 85 9.99 -14.02 -10.12
C GLU A 85 9.51 -13.27 -8.89
N ARG A 86 9.40 -13.96 -7.74
CA ARG A 86 8.99 -13.35 -6.47
C ARG A 86 9.99 -12.29 -5.98
N ALA A 87 11.29 -12.55 -6.11
CA ALA A 87 12.34 -11.58 -5.77
C ALA A 87 12.35 -10.37 -6.74
N LEU A 88 12.05 -10.57 -8.03
CA LEU A 88 11.87 -9.48 -8.98
C LEU A 88 10.63 -8.62 -8.66
N MET A 89 9.54 -9.24 -8.20
CA MET A 89 8.38 -8.50 -7.69
C MET A 89 8.75 -7.67 -6.45
N ALA A 90 9.57 -8.20 -5.53
CA ALA A 90 10.09 -7.40 -4.41
C ALA A 90 10.89 -6.18 -4.89
N ALA A 91 11.69 -6.34 -5.95
CA ALA A 91 12.40 -5.22 -6.57
C ALA A 91 11.45 -4.17 -7.20
N GLN A 92 10.35 -4.61 -7.83
CA GLN A 92 9.29 -3.72 -8.35
C GLN A 92 8.56 -2.97 -7.24
N ALA A 93 8.29 -3.65 -6.11
CA ALA A 93 7.63 -3.06 -4.96
C ALA A 93 8.51 -2.00 -4.27
N CYS A 94 9.83 -2.08 -4.38
CA CYS A 94 10.75 -1.17 -3.71
C CYS A 94 10.54 0.30 -4.13
N PRO A 95 10.20 1.21 -3.20
CA PRO A 95 9.85 2.60 -3.52
C PRO A 95 11.04 3.44 -3.99
N VAL A 96 12.27 2.98 -3.71
CA VAL A 96 13.52 3.69 -4.03
C VAL A 96 14.43 2.90 -4.96
N ALA A 97 13.92 1.78 -5.52
CA ALA A 97 14.67 0.89 -6.40
C ALA A 97 16.05 0.46 -5.84
N ALA A 98 16.12 0.23 -4.53
CA ALA A 98 17.36 -0.17 -3.83
C ALA A 98 17.71 -1.65 -4.01
N ILE A 99 16.89 -2.44 -4.71
CA ILE A 99 17.13 -3.86 -4.94
C ILE A 99 17.69 -4.04 -6.34
N GLY A 100 18.90 -4.59 -6.39
CA GLY A 100 19.59 -4.91 -7.63
C GLY A 100 19.57 -6.40 -7.95
N ALA A 101 19.56 -6.71 -9.24
CA ALA A 101 19.70 -8.03 -9.83
C ALA A 101 20.44 -7.92 -11.18
N PRO A 102 20.81 -9.03 -11.82
CA PRO A 102 21.37 -8.97 -13.17
C PRO A 102 20.48 -8.15 -14.13
N PRO A 103 21.01 -7.21 -14.91
CA PRO A 103 20.22 -6.32 -15.74
C PRO A 103 19.26 -7.04 -16.71
N GLY A 104 19.62 -8.24 -17.17
CA GLY A 104 18.77 -9.09 -17.99
C GLY A 104 17.49 -9.53 -17.25
N LEU A 105 17.61 -9.90 -15.97
CA LEU A 105 16.47 -10.32 -15.14
C LEU A 105 15.57 -9.14 -14.79
N LEU A 106 16.12 -7.97 -14.43
CA LEU A 106 15.32 -6.79 -14.12
C LEU A 106 14.46 -6.33 -15.32
N ARG A 107 14.97 -6.49 -16.54
CA ARG A 107 14.19 -6.22 -17.76
C ARG A 107 13.15 -7.29 -18.07
N GLN A 108 13.31 -8.49 -17.52
CA GLN A 108 12.39 -9.61 -17.67
C GLN A 108 11.40 -9.69 -16.50
N ALA A 109 11.43 -8.73 -15.58
CA ALA A 109 10.50 -8.70 -14.45
C ALA A 109 9.07 -8.92 -14.97
N PRO A 110 8.32 -9.86 -14.35
CA PRO A 110 7.08 -10.37 -14.95
C PRO A 110 6.11 -9.23 -15.20
N PRO A 111 5.62 -9.03 -16.43
CA PRO A 111 4.67 -7.98 -16.75
C PRO A 111 3.35 -8.13 -15.99
N GLN A 112 3.10 -9.28 -15.37
CA GLN A 112 1.89 -9.63 -14.65
C GLN A 112 2.10 -9.79 -13.12
N GLY A 113 3.23 -9.30 -12.55
CA GLY A 113 3.51 -9.46 -11.14
C GLY A 113 2.46 -8.83 -10.23
N PHE A 114 2.13 -7.56 -10.46
CA PHE A 114 1.16 -6.82 -9.67
C PHE A 114 -0.03 -6.34 -10.53
N PRO A 115 -1.26 -6.25 -9.94
CA PRO A 115 -1.61 -6.53 -8.55
C PRO A 115 -1.66 -8.04 -8.28
N ALA A 116 -1.13 -8.48 -7.13
CA ALA A 116 -1.06 -9.87 -6.72
C ALA A 116 -2.19 -10.24 -5.75
N LEU A 117 -2.89 -11.35 -6.03
CA LEU A 117 -3.99 -11.81 -5.19
C LEU A 117 -3.51 -12.15 -3.76
N ILE A 118 -4.16 -11.57 -2.75
CA ILE A 118 -3.98 -11.90 -1.33
C ILE A 118 -5.05 -12.89 -0.90
N THR A 119 -6.32 -12.54 -1.11
CA THR A 119 -7.44 -13.38 -0.67
C THR A 119 -8.65 -13.20 -1.58
N ARG A 120 -9.43 -14.27 -1.69
CA ARG A 120 -10.78 -14.24 -2.26
C ARG A 120 -11.79 -14.06 -1.14
N HIS A 121 -12.65 -13.07 -1.28
CA HIS A 121 -13.69 -12.78 -0.31
C HIS A 121 -15.03 -12.63 -1.03
N PRO A 122 -16.17 -13.07 -0.44
CA PRO A 122 -17.48 -12.96 -1.09
C PRO A 122 -17.84 -11.53 -1.53
N ALA A 123 -17.36 -10.52 -0.82
CA ALA A 123 -17.59 -9.11 -1.15
C ALA A 123 -16.59 -8.55 -2.18
N GLY A 124 -15.55 -9.29 -2.56
CA GLY A 124 -14.57 -8.90 -3.58
C GLY A 124 -13.19 -9.48 -3.35
N ASP A 125 -12.51 -9.84 -4.43
CA ASP A 125 -11.13 -10.33 -4.39
C ASP A 125 -10.17 -9.18 -4.02
N VAL A 126 -9.24 -9.44 -3.11
CA VAL A 126 -8.29 -8.45 -2.61
C VAL A 126 -6.89 -8.72 -3.13
N TYR A 127 -6.29 -7.69 -3.70
CA TYR A 127 -4.95 -7.75 -4.30
C TYR A 127 -4.02 -6.72 -3.65
N TYR A 128 -2.75 -7.10 -3.50
CA TYR A 128 -1.67 -6.17 -3.19
C TYR A 128 -1.18 -5.51 -4.48
N CYS A 129 -1.15 -4.18 -4.51
CA CYS A 129 -0.77 -3.43 -5.71
C CYS A 129 0.72 -3.43 -6.01
N GLY A 130 1.57 -3.71 -5.01
CA GLY A 130 3.01 -3.48 -5.15
C GLY A 130 3.33 -2.01 -5.47
N TRP A 131 4.43 -1.76 -6.19
CA TRP A 131 4.79 -0.43 -6.68
C TRP A 131 4.68 0.67 -5.62
N SER A 132 5.19 0.39 -4.41
CA SER A 132 5.14 1.34 -3.30
C SER A 132 5.79 2.68 -3.67
N SER A 133 5.31 3.76 -3.07
CA SER A 133 5.80 5.11 -3.34
C SER A 133 6.78 5.58 -2.28
N ARG A 134 7.84 6.28 -2.70
CA ARG A 134 8.71 6.99 -1.77
C ARG A 134 7.98 8.11 -1.02
N ARG A 135 6.95 8.70 -1.63
CA ARG A 135 6.15 9.77 -1.02
C ARG A 135 5.35 9.28 0.18
N SER A 136 4.96 7.99 0.18
CA SER A 136 4.28 7.31 1.28
C SER A 136 5.24 6.39 2.05
N TYR A 137 6.52 6.68 2.07
CA TYR A 137 7.57 5.90 2.75
C TYR A 137 7.54 4.39 2.44
N GLY A 138 6.92 3.98 1.34
CA GLY A 138 6.82 2.59 0.94
C GLY A 138 5.55 1.87 1.38
N ALA A 139 4.54 2.60 1.82
CA ALA A 139 3.25 2.04 2.23
C ALA A 139 2.66 1.08 1.20
N SER A 140 1.96 0.08 1.70
CA SER A 140 1.19 -0.88 0.94
C SER A 140 -0.13 -0.26 0.48
N SER A 141 -0.55 -0.56 -0.74
CA SER A 141 -1.86 -0.22 -1.27
C SER A 141 -2.56 -1.46 -1.81
N TYR A 142 -3.89 -1.44 -1.83
CA TYR A 142 -4.69 -2.62 -2.13
C TYR A 142 -5.80 -2.33 -3.13
N LEU A 143 -6.00 -3.25 -4.06
CA LEU A 143 -7.14 -3.24 -4.97
C LEU A 143 -8.19 -4.23 -4.47
N VAL A 144 -9.41 -3.76 -4.26
CA VAL A 144 -10.59 -4.59 -4.01
C VAL A 144 -11.34 -4.71 -5.33
N ALA A 145 -11.28 -5.89 -5.96
CA ALA A 145 -11.94 -6.15 -7.24
C ALA A 145 -13.35 -6.73 -6.99
N ARG A 146 -14.37 -6.03 -7.48
CA ARG A 146 -15.79 -6.34 -7.18
C ARG A 146 -16.71 -6.06 -8.36
N PRO A 147 -17.84 -6.80 -8.46
CA PRO A 147 -18.83 -6.56 -9.50
C PRO A 147 -19.45 -5.16 -9.48
N GLN A 148 -19.54 -4.53 -8.27
CA GLN A 148 -20.12 -3.19 -8.06
C GLN A 148 -19.15 -2.07 -8.41
N GLY A 149 -17.94 -2.38 -8.83
CA GLY A 149 -16.85 -1.47 -9.13
C GLY A 149 -15.68 -1.61 -8.18
N ASN A 150 -14.47 -1.59 -8.74
CA ASN A 150 -13.24 -1.79 -7.98
C ASN A 150 -12.91 -0.57 -7.14
N VAL A 151 -12.35 -0.80 -5.96
CA VAL A 151 -11.90 0.26 -5.05
C VAL A 151 -10.41 0.11 -4.81
N LEU A 152 -9.67 1.21 -4.95
CA LEU A 152 -8.27 1.29 -4.57
C LEU A 152 -8.16 1.87 -3.16
N ILE A 153 -7.53 1.13 -2.25
CA ILE A 153 -7.24 1.56 -0.88
C ILE A 153 -5.78 2.00 -0.84
N ASP A 154 -5.57 3.27 -0.51
CA ASP A 154 -4.32 4.00 -0.59
C ASP A 154 -3.69 4.02 -1.99
N SER A 155 -2.67 4.83 -2.17
CA SER A 155 -2.15 5.12 -3.49
C SER A 155 -0.77 4.52 -3.73
N PRO A 156 -0.63 3.55 -4.65
CA PRO A 156 0.68 3.11 -5.10
C PRO A 156 1.30 4.20 -6.00
N ARG A 157 2.61 4.10 -6.25
CA ARG A 157 3.27 4.85 -7.31
C ARG A 157 2.61 4.54 -8.65
N TYR A 158 2.20 5.59 -9.37
CA TYR A 158 1.61 5.41 -10.69
C TYR A 158 2.63 4.83 -11.67
N ASN A 159 2.20 3.81 -12.39
CA ASN A 159 2.94 3.25 -13.51
C ASN A 159 1.97 2.61 -14.51
N ARG A 160 2.42 2.54 -15.77
CA ARG A 160 1.60 2.03 -16.86
C ARG A 160 1.26 0.54 -16.73
N PRO A 161 2.18 -0.37 -16.35
CA PRO A 161 1.86 -1.79 -16.18
C PRO A 161 0.73 -2.03 -15.18
N LEU A 162 0.80 -1.43 -13.98
CA LEU A 162 -0.25 -1.57 -12.97
C LEU A 162 -1.57 -0.94 -13.44
N SER A 163 -1.53 0.22 -14.08
CA SER A 163 -2.72 0.86 -14.65
C SER A 163 -3.41 -0.04 -15.69
N GLN A 164 -2.66 -0.65 -16.60
CA GLN A 164 -3.19 -1.61 -17.57
C GLN A 164 -3.79 -2.85 -16.90
N ALA A 165 -3.13 -3.38 -15.87
CA ALA A 165 -3.62 -4.53 -15.12
C ALA A 165 -4.92 -4.23 -14.36
N ILE A 166 -5.08 -3.02 -13.82
CA ILE A 166 -6.32 -2.55 -13.19
C ILE A 166 -7.40 -2.31 -14.26
N THR A 167 -7.07 -1.71 -15.40
CA THR A 167 -8.00 -1.53 -16.54
C THR A 167 -8.56 -2.88 -17.00
N ALA A 168 -7.70 -3.89 -17.14
CA ALA A 168 -8.12 -5.25 -17.55
C ALA A 168 -9.08 -5.93 -16.54
N ARG A 169 -9.13 -5.41 -15.29
CA ARG A 169 -10.06 -5.83 -14.21
C ARG A 169 -11.29 -4.94 -14.08
N GLY A 170 -11.54 -4.04 -15.03
CA GLY A 170 -12.71 -3.16 -15.03
C GLY A 170 -12.44 -1.73 -14.53
N GLY A 171 -11.18 -1.34 -14.35
CA GLY A 171 -10.81 0.02 -13.91
C GLY A 171 -11.04 0.26 -12.41
N LEU A 172 -11.19 1.53 -12.01
CA LEU A 172 -11.49 1.94 -10.64
C LEU A 172 -12.83 2.69 -10.61
N ALA A 173 -13.67 2.38 -9.63
CA ALA A 173 -14.90 3.10 -9.34
C ALA A 173 -14.72 4.12 -8.19
N ALA A 174 -13.74 3.93 -7.32
CA ALA A 174 -13.41 4.85 -6.24
C ALA A 174 -11.98 4.61 -5.71
N MET A 175 -11.45 5.61 -5.00
CA MET A 175 -10.25 5.49 -4.17
C MET A 175 -10.58 5.89 -2.73
N VAL A 176 -9.97 5.21 -1.77
CA VAL A 176 -10.01 5.56 -0.35
C VAL A 176 -8.58 5.87 0.08
N LEU A 177 -8.36 7.04 0.64
CA LEU A 177 -7.09 7.47 1.22
C LEU A 177 -7.24 7.35 2.74
N SER A 178 -6.57 6.35 3.32
CA SER A 178 -6.73 6.02 4.74
C SER A 178 -6.28 7.16 5.66
N HIS A 179 -5.28 7.93 5.25
CA HIS A 179 -4.76 9.10 5.95
C HIS A 179 -3.84 9.93 5.02
N ARG A 180 -3.36 11.06 5.53
CA ARG A 180 -2.59 12.05 4.77
C ARG A 180 -1.23 11.59 4.24
N ASP A 181 -0.61 10.58 4.85
CA ASP A 181 0.76 10.20 4.51
C ASP A 181 0.81 9.22 3.31
N ASP A 182 -0.28 8.50 3.02
CA ASP A 182 -0.35 7.45 2.01
C ASP A 182 -1.08 7.88 0.72
N VAL A 183 -1.12 9.18 0.45
CA VAL A 183 -1.81 9.73 -0.72
C VAL A 183 -1.01 9.61 -2.04
N ALA A 184 0.31 9.54 -1.99
CA ALA A 184 1.27 9.36 -3.12
C ALA A 184 0.79 9.97 -4.45
N ASP A 185 0.48 9.13 -5.45
CA ASP A 185 0.09 9.54 -6.81
C ASP A 185 -1.43 9.52 -7.02
N HIS A 186 -2.22 9.67 -5.95
CA HIS A 186 -3.69 9.60 -5.96
C HIS A 186 -4.35 10.44 -7.07
N LYS A 187 -3.84 11.65 -7.33
CA LYS A 187 -4.35 12.53 -8.38
C LYS A 187 -4.24 11.89 -9.77
N ARG A 188 -3.09 11.25 -10.03
CA ARG A 188 -2.86 10.62 -11.34
C ARG A 188 -3.76 9.40 -11.52
N TRP A 189 -3.95 8.59 -10.48
CA TRP A 189 -4.88 7.47 -10.50
C TRP A 189 -6.31 7.92 -10.74
N ALA A 190 -6.78 8.94 -10.00
CA ALA A 190 -8.11 9.52 -10.16
C ALA A 190 -8.34 10.05 -11.57
N GLN A 191 -7.36 10.78 -12.13
CA GLN A 191 -7.44 11.32 -13.50
C GLN A 191 -7.50 10.23 -14.58
N VAL A 192 -6.74 9.13 -14.42
CA VAL A 192 -6.69 8.05 -15.43
C VAL A 192 -7.98 7.24 -15.44
N PHE A 193 -8.61 7.05 -14.28
CA PHE A 193 -9.81 6.22 -14.16
C PHE A 193 -11.10 7.02 -14.01
N ASP A 194 -11.02 8.35 -13.95
CA ASP A 194 -12.15 9.23 -13.70
C ASP A 194 -12.96 8.79 -12.48
N CYS A 195 -12.27 8.51 -11.36
CA CYS A 195 -12.88 7.96 -10.17
C CYS A 195 -12.75 8.89 -8.96
N PRO A 196 -13.81 9.00 -8.12
CA PRO A 196 -13.80 9.85 -6.94
C PRO A 196 -12.86 9.30 -5.86
N ARG A 197 -12.33 10.23 -5.04
CA ARG A 197 -11.45 9.96 -3.90
C ARG A 197 -12.15 10.31 -2.60
N TRP A 198 -11.95 9.47 -1.60
CA TRP A 198 -12.45 9.62 -0.25
C TRP A 198 -11.29 9.87 0.71
N ILE A 199 -11.36 10.91 1.52
CA ILE A 199 -10.42 11.23 2.58
C ILE A 199 -11.18 11.82 3.77
N HIS A 200 -10.64 11.72 4.98
CA HIS A 200 -11.23 12.38 6.13
C HIS A 200 -10.89 13.88 6.16
N HIS A 201 -11.84 14.73 6.62
CA HIS A 201 -11.69 16.19 6.64
C HIS A 201 -10.42 16.66 7.37
N ALA A 202 -10.08 16.02 8.49
CA ALA A 202 -8.90 16.41 9.27
C ALA A 202 -7.56 16.16 8.56
N ASP A 203 -7.55 15.42 7.45
CA ASP A 203 -6.38 15.14 6.61
C ASP A 203 -6.56 15.69 5.17
N VAL A 204 -7.60 16.46 4.90
CA VAL A 204 -7.97 16.94 3.56
C VAL A 204 -6.90 17.78 2.90
N ASP A 205 -6.03 18.43 3.66
CA ASP A 205 -4.91 19.24 3.15
C ASP A 205 -3.89 18.43 2.33
N ALA A 206 -3.83 17.11 2.53
CA ALA A 206 -3.02 16.22 1.69
C ALA A 206 -3.67 15.89 0.33
N ALA A 207 -4.99 16.02 0.23
CA ALA A 207 -5.77 15.82 -1.00
C ALA A 207 -6.92 16.84 -1.09
N PRO A 208 -6.61 18.16 -1.21
CA PRO A 208 -7.61 19.22 -1.08
C PRO A 208 -8.63 19.24 -2.24
N ASP A 209 -8.36 18.53 -3.30
CA ASP A 209 -9.21 18.34 -4.47
C ASP A 209 -9.89 16.94 -4.49
N ALA A 210 -9.93 16.23 -3.35
CA ALA A 210 -10.70 15.00 -3.23
C ALA A 210 -12.21 15.29 -3.30
N GLU A 211 -12.94 14.43 -4.00
CA GLU A 211 -14.36 14.63 -4.31
C GLU A 211 -15.25 14.38 -3.10
N HIS A 212 -14.81 13.52 -2.16
CA HIS A 212 -15.55 13.18 -0.95
C HIS A 212 -14.70 13.39 0.29
N CYS A 213 -15.16 14.31 1.13
CA CYS A 213 -14.54 14.61 2.41
C CYS A 213 -15.42 14.09 3.54
N LEU A 214 -14.93 13.10 4.29
CA LEU A 214 -15.64 12.53 5.43
C LEU A 214 -15.49 13.42 6.67
N GLU A 215 -16.57 13.66 7.37
CA GLU A 215 -16.60 14.43 8.60
C GLU A 215 -17.05 13.59 9.80
N GLY A 216 -16.57 13.94 10.99
CA GLY A 216 -16.99 13.34 12.25
C GLY A 216 -16.31 12.00 12.53
N HIS A 217 -16.92 11.22 13.44
CA HIS A 217 -16.33 9.99 13.98
C HIS A 217 -17.17 8.73 13.74
N ASP A 218 -18.32 8.90 13.10
CA ASP A 218 -19.23 7.79 12.84
C ASP A 218 -18.79 7.01 11.60
N PRO A 219 -18.97 5.69 11.60
CA PRO A 219 -18.68 4.86 10.44
C PRO A 219 -19.57 5.22 9.26
N VAL A 220 -18.97 5.32 8.06
CA VAL A 220 -19.66 5.63 6.81
C VAL A 220 -19.62 4.42 5.89
N ARG A 221 -20.79 4.01 5.36
CA ARG A 221 -20.86 2.99 4.32
C ARG A 221 -20.55 3.62 2.97
N LEU A 222 -19.41 3.23 2.39
CA LEU A 222 -19.09 3.59 1.02
C LEU A 222 -19.96 2.83 0.03
N GLN A 223 -20.21 1.55 0.36
CA GLN A 223 -21.12 0.64 -0.34
C GLN A 223 -21.64 -0.39 0.66
N GLU A 224 -22.60 -1.24 0.28
CA GLU A 224 -23.26 -2.18 1.18
C GLU A 224 -22.28 -3.03 2.01
N ASP A 225 -21.19 -3.46 1.38
CA ASP A 225 -20.19 -4.38 1.91
C ASP A 225 -18.85 -3.72 2.26
N LEU A 226 -18.69 -2.40 2.01
CA LEU A 226 -17.47 -1.65 2.31
C LEU A 226 -17.78 -0.46 3.21
N GLN A 227 -17.18 -0.46 4.39
CA GLN A 227 -17.37 0.58 5.42
C GLN A 227 -16.04 1.27 5.72
N LEU A 228 -16.10 2.58 5.91
CA LEU A 228 -14.99 3.41 6.40
C LEU A 228 -15.27 3.75 7.87
N ILE A 229 -14.31 3.54 8.74
CA ILE A 229 -14.41 3.82 10.18
C ILE A 229 -13.33 4.84 10.53
N PRO A 230 -13.70 6.07 10.94
CA PRO A 230 -12.72 7.03 11.43
C PRO A 230 -12.00 6.53 12.68
N THR A 231 -10.69 6.46 12.62
CA THR A 231 -9.81 5.98 13.69
C THR A 231 -8.70 7.00 13.93
N PRO A 232 -9.04 8.23 14.38
CA PRO A 232 -8.02 9.25 14.64
C PRO A 232 -6.98 8.74 15.65
N GLY A 233 -5.75 9.17 15.46
CA GLY A 233 -4.63 8.78 16.32
C GLY A 233 -3.29 8.91 15.63
N HIS A 234 -2.97 8.05 14.68
CA HIS A 234 -1.77 8.17 13.85
C HIS A 234 -1.73 9.54 13.17
N THR A 235 -2.78 9.90 12.45
CA THR A 235 -3.09 11.29 12.08
C THR A 235 -4.48 11.67 12.61
N ALA A 236 -4.83 12.95 12.52
CA ALA A 236 -6.15 13.43 12.95
C ALA A 236 -7.28 12.88 12.08
N GLY A 237 -7.01 12.61 10.80
CA GLY A 237 -7.96 12.10 9.82
C GLY A 237 -7.79 10.62 9.49
N SER A 238 -7.02 9.86 10.26
CA SER A 238 -6.87 8.42 10.01
C SER A 238 -8.20 7.70 10.03
N MET A 239 -8.38 6.79 9.09
CA MET A 239 -9.54 5.89 9.03
C MET A 239 -9.13 4.52 8.52
N VAL A 240 -9.88 3.51 8.91
CA VAL A 240 -9.72 2.16 8.38
C VAL A 240 -10.87 1.82 7.43
N ALA A 241 -10.62 0.94 6.46
CA ALA A 241 -11.65 0.39 5.61
C ALA A 241 -11.91 -1.08 5.96
N VAL A 242 -13.20 -1.48 5.97
CA VAL A 242 -13.64 -2.84 6.32
C VAL A 242 -14.46 -3.41 5.17
N LEU A 243 -13.94 -4.43 4.51
CA LEU A 243 -14.66 -5.20 3.51
C LEU A 243 -15.42 -6.36 4.18
N GLY A 244 -16.67 -6.58 3.76
CA GLY A 244 -17.54 -7.59 4.37
C GLY A 244 -18.34 -7.08 5.57
N ALA A 245 -18.46 -5.75 5.76
CA ALA A 245 -19.13 -5.13 6.90
C ALA A 245 -20.64 -5.47 7.04
N GLY A 246 -21.27 -5.91 5.96
CA GLY A 246 -22.69 -6.30 5.96
C GLY A 246 -22.98 -7.78 6.24
N GLY A 247 -21.96 -8.65 6.19
CA GLY A 247 -22.09 -10.10 6.36
C GLY A 247 -21.96 -10.54 7.82
N ARG A 248 -22.80 -11.47 8.26
CA ARG A 248 -22.74 -12.02 9.63
C ARG A 248 -21.82 -13.23 9.75
N ASP A 249 -21.58 -13.96 8.67
CA ASP A 249 -20.96 -15.28 8.69
C ASP A 249 -19.53 -15.30 8.09
N ALA A 250 -19.14 -14.30 7.31
CA ALA A 250 -17.81 -14.21 6.74
C ALA A 250 -16.87 -13.37 7.59
N GLN A 251 -15.62 -13.80 7.73
CA GLN A 251 -14.59 -12.97 8.33
C GLN A 251 -14.30 -11.77 7.42
N GLN A 252 -14.11 -10.61 8.02
CA GLN A 252 -13.88 -9.35 7.34
C GLN A 252 -12.42 -9.17 6.92
N VAL A 253 -12.18 -8.32 5.91
CA VAL A 253 -10.85 -7.83 5.58
C VAL A 253 -10.73 -6.39 6.09
N LEU A 254 -9.75 -6.15 6.97
CA LEU A 254 -9.45 -4.86 7.55
C LEU A 254 -8.22 -4.24 6.86
N PHE A 255 -8.42 -3.09 6.21
CA PHE A 255 -7.36 -2.22 5.70
C PHE A 255 -7.11 -1.16 6.77
N SER A 256 -6.01 -1.32 7.51
CA SER A 256 -5.79 -0.53 8.73
C SER A 256 -5.00 0.76 8.52
N GLY A 257 -4.53 1.06 7.30
CA GLY A 257 -3.55 2.13 7.13
C GLY A 257 -2.40 1.95 8.12
N ASP A 258 -2.01 3.02 8.81
CA ASP A 258 -0.93 2.99 9.81
C ASP A 258 -1.46 2.92 11.26
N HIS A 259 -2.73 2.52 11.41
CA HIS A 259 -3.36 2.45 12.72
C HIS A 259 -2.87 1.27 13.57
N LEU A 260 -2.70 0.09 12.96
CA LEU A 260 -2.14 -1.13 13.57
C LEU A 260 -1.68 -2.11 12.48
N TRP A 261 -0.79 -3.03 12.86
CA TRP A 261 -0.23 -4.06 11.98
C TRP A 261 0.03 -5.37 12.75
N TRP A 262 0.49 -6.39 12.05
CA TRP A 262 0.97 -7.62 12.64
C TRP A 262 2.47 -7.55 12.91
N ASP A 263 2.89 -7.88 14.14
CA ASP A 263 4.28 -8.13 14.49
C ASP A 263 4.60 -9.63 14.37
N PRO A 264 5.31 -10.07 13.31
CA PRO A 264 5.62 -11.48 13.11
C PRO A 264 6.62 -12.04 14.13
N ARG A 265 7.41 -11.17 14.79
CA ARG A 265 8.36 -11.58 15.83
C ARG A 265 7.64 -11.84 17.16
N GLY A 266 6.76 -10.94 17.53
CA GLY A 266 5.92 -11.06 18.73
C GLY A 266 4.69 -11.94 18.56
N GLN A 267 4.34 -12.32 17.32
CA GLN A 267 3.12 -13.08 16.98
C GLN A 267 1.87 -12.42 17.57
N ARG A 268 1.73 -11.10 17.33
CA ARG A 268 0.68 -10.28 17.92
C ARG A 268 0.30 -9.09 17.04
N LEU A 269 -0.84 -8.48 17.34
CA LEU A 269 -1.15 -7.15 16.85
C LEU A 269 -0.25 -6.12 17.53
N GLU A 270 0.19 -5.13 16.76
CA GLU A 270 1.04 -4.05 17.23
C GLU A 270 0.47 -2.71 16.81
N ALA A 271 0.56 -1.71 17.68
CA ALA A 271 0.42 -0.30 17.39
C ALA A 271 1.50 0.44 18.17
N SER A 272 2.11 1.48 17.63
CA SER A 272 3.27 2.08 18.24
C SER A 272 3.12 3.58 18.44
N ARG A 273 3.38 4.03 19.68
CA ARG A 273 3.47 5.45 20.00
C ARG A 273 4.56 6.16 19.20
N ARG A 274 5.64 5.47 18.84
CA ARG A 274 6.74 6.01 18.05
C ARG A 274 6.31 6.46 16.66
N TYR A 275 5.31 5.79 16.10
CA TYR A 275 4.78 6.06 14.76
C TYR A 275 3.39 6.72 14.79
N CYS A 276 3.02 7.33 15.93
CA CYS A 276 1.79 8.09 16.10
C CYS A 276 2.10 9.59 16.02
N TRP A 277 1.73 10.25 14.93
CA TRP A 277 2.12 11.63 14.65
C TRP A 277 1.22 12.67 15.30
N TRP A 278 -0.04 12.30 15.61
CA TRP A 278 -1.00 13.25 16.13
C TRP A 278 -1.35 13.02 17.61
N SER A 279 -1.98 11.89 17.97
CA SER A 279 -2.44 11.66 19.33
C SER A 279 -2.48 10.19 19.71
N TRP A 280 -1.55 9.75 20.54
CA TRP A 280 -1.54 8.37 21.03
C TRP A 280 -2.78 8.01 21.85
N PRO A 281 -3.30 8.86 22.79
CA PRO A 281 -4.53 8.54 23.50
C PRO A 281 -5.74 8.37 22.58
N GLU A 282 -5.83 9.15 21.49
CA GLU A 282 -6.89 8.95 20.48
C GLU A 282 -6.71 7.65 19.71
N GLN A 283 -5.46 7.28 19.36
CA GLN A 283 -5.19 6.02 18.69
C GLN A 283 -5.63 4.83 19.54
N VAL A 284 -5.35 4.84 20.85
CA VAL A 284 -5.79 3.80 21.78
C VAL A 284 -7.33 3.74 21.85
N ARG A 285 -8.02 4.89 21.96
CA ARG A 285 -9.48 4.94 21.91
C ARG A 285 -10.04 4.40 20.59
N SER A 286 -9.38 4.69 19.49
CA SER A 286 -9.78 4.23 18.17
C SER A 286 -9.56 2.73 17.97
N LEU A 287 -8.50 2.13 18.55
CA LEU A 287 -8.32 0.67 18.59
C LEU A 287 -9.53 -0.03 19.26
N ALA A 288 -10.04 0.53 20.35
CA ALA A 288 -11.19 -0.03 21.06
C ALA A 288 -12.46 -0.08 20.20
N LYS A 289 -12.63 0.86 19.24
CA LYS A 289 -13.77 0.84 18.30
C LYS A 289 -13.80 -0.41 17.43
N LEU A 290 -12.67 -1.06 17.19
CA LEU A 290 -12.53 -2.18 16.27
C LEU A 290 -12.84 -3.54 16.94
N GLN A 291 -13.17 -3.58 18.24
CA GLN A 291 -13.39 -4.82 18.99
C GLN A 291 -14.55 -5.65 18.46
N HIS A 292 -15.59 -5.01 17.89
CA HIS A 292 -16.77 -5.68 17.37
C HIS A 292 -16.55 -6.35 16.00
N LEU A 293 -15.41 -6.08 15.33
CA LEU A 293 -15.12 -6.67 14.04
C LEU A 293 -14.75 -8.14 14.15
N ASN A 294 -14.99 -8.89 13.07
CA ASN A 294 -14.57 -10.29 12.91
C ASN A 294 -13.54 -10.38 11.77
N VAL A 295 -12.31 -9.94 12.06
CA VAL A 295 -11.26 -9.80 11.05
C VAL A 295 -10.60 -11.14 10.75
N GLY A 296 -10.58 -11.54 9.48
CA GLY A 296 -9.84 -12.68 8.96
C GLY A 296 -8.55 -12.29 8.25
N TRP A 297 -8.50 -11.08 7.69
CA TRP A 297 -7.28 -10.51 7.11
C TRP A 297 -7.04 -9.10 7.63
N LEU A 298 -5.83 -8.87 8.14
CA LEU A 298 -5.30 -7.56 8.47
C LEU A 298 -4.34 -7.12 7.38
N LEU A 299 -4.60 -5.97 6.77
CA LEU A 299 -3.87 -5.40 5.64
C LEU A 299 -3.46 -3.95 5.95
N PRO A 300 -2.29 -3.73 6.58
CA PRO A 300 -1.81 -2.40 6.95
C PRO A 300 -1.17 -1.65 5.77
N GLY A 301 -1.01 -0.33 5.91
CA GLY A 301 -0.14 0.50 5.08
C GLY A 301 1.33 0.18 5.34
N HIS A 302 1.74 0.23 6.59
CA HIS A 302 3.06 -0.20 7.04
C HIS A 302 2.97 -1.38 8.03
N GLY A 303 3.97 -2.26 8.01
CA GLY A 303 3.99 -3.49 8.82
C GLY A 303 3.46 -4.72 8.08
N ASP A 304 3.47 -5.87 8.76
CA ASP A 304 3.15 -7.13 8.12
C ASP A 304 1.64 -7.36 8.01
N ARG A 305 1.25 -7.91 6.88
CA ARG A 305 -0.10 -8.45 6.64
C ARG A 305 -0.25 -9.79 7.37
N HIS A 306 -1.46 -10.07 7.86
CA HIS A 306 -1.69 -11.34 8.54
C HIS A 306 -3.10 -11.90 8.30
N CYS A 307 -3.15 -13.22 8.11
CA CYS A 307 -4.39 -14.00 8.07
C CYS A 307 -4.68 -14.54 9.48
N LEU A 308 -5.86 -14.22 10.00
CA LEU A 308 -6.30 -14.58 11.35
C LEU A 308 -7.36 -15.69 11.29
N ALA A 309 -7.18 -16.70 12.12
CA ALA A 309 -8.23 -17.71 12.32
C ALA A 309 -9.44 -17.11 13.09
N PRO A 310 -10.61 -17.74 13.01
CA PRO A 310 -11.79 -17.30 13.77
C PRO A 310 -11.49 -17.13 15.26
N GLY A 311 -11.85 -15.97 15.83
CA GLY A 311 -11.63 -15.62 17.24
C GLY A 311 -10.24 -15.09 17.58
N GLU A 312 -9.28 -15.17 16.67
CA GLU A 312 -7.92 -14.64 16.91
C GLU A 312 -7.90 -13.12 16.96
N TRP A 313 -8.68 -12.47 16.12
CA TRP A 313 -8.80 -11.01 16.14
C TRP A 313 -9.12 -10.46 17.53
N GLN A 314 -10.19 -10.96 18.15
CA GLN A 314 -10.64 -10.50 19.46
C GLN A 314 -9.61 -10.77 20.54
N ARG A 315 -8.94 -11.94 20.49
CA ARG A 315 -7.88 -12.32 21.45
C ARG A 315 -6.68 -11.37 21.34
N HIS A 316 -6.18 -11.13 20.12
CA HIS A 316 -5.00 -10.29 19.90
C HIS A 316 -5.30 -8.82 20.15
N LEU A 317 -6.47 -8.32 19.73
CA LEU A 317 -6.85 -6.92 19.98
C LEU A 317 -7.05 -6.65 21.48
N LYS A 318 -7.65 -7.58 22.23
CA LYS A 318 -7.74 -7.47 23.69
C LYS A 318 -6.36 -7.42 24.35
N ALA A 319 -5.44 -8.24 23.90
CA ALA A 319 -4.06 -8.25 24.41
C ALA A 319 -3.31 -6.93 24.07
N LEU A 320 -3.50 -6.40 22.85
CA LEU A 320 -2.94 -5.11 22.46
C LEU A 320 -3.48 -3.97 23.33
N LEU A 321 -4.81 -3.91 23.54
CA LEU A 321 -5.43 -2.88 24.36
C LEU A 321 -4.92 -2.90 25.81
N ALA A 322 -4.81 -4.08 26.43
CA ALA A 322 -4.23 -4.21 27.76
C ALA A 322 -2.76 -3.72 27.80
N ALA A 323 -1.95 -4.09 26.81
CA ALA A 323 -0.53 -3.69 26.75
C ALA A 323 -0.34 -2.18 26.58
N VAL A 324 -1.22 -1.49 25.81
CA VAL A 324 -1.10 -0.05 25.60
C VAL A 324 -1.67 0.76 26.77
N GLU A 325 -2.63 0.24 27.54
CA GLU A 325 -3.14 0.81 28.79
C GLU A 325 -2.08 0.74 29.90
N ASP A 326 -1.41 -0.41 30.04
CA ASP A 326 -0.37 -0.63 31.06
C ASP A 326 0.88 0.23 30.81
N ALA A 327 1.16 0.58 29.56
CA ALA A 327 2.32 1.42 29.19
C ALA A 327 2.17 2.90 29.63
N GLY A 328 1.01 3.31 30.11
CA GLY A 328 0.70 4.67 30.57
C GLY A 328 0.65 5.70 29.44
N PRO A 329 0.22 6.94 29.75
CA PRO A 329 0.09 8.03 28.79
C PRO A 329 1.45 8.55 28.24
#